data_746aa58e71ff624655cb7bebdadc6ce7
#
_entry.id   746aa58e71ff624655cb7bebdadc6ce7
#
_cell.length_a   1.000
_cell.length_b   1.000
_cell.length_c   1.000
_cell.angle_alpha   90.00
_cell.angle_beta   90.00
_cell.angle_gamma   90.00
#
_symmetry.space_group_name_H-M   'P 1'
#
loop_
_entity.id
_entity.type
_entity.pdbx_description
1 polymer ?
#
loop_
_entity_poly.entity_id
_entity_poly.type
_entity_poly.pdbx_seq_one_letter_code
_entity_poly.pdbx_strand_id
1 'polypeptide(L)'
;MNFSKLTAYLNTLEEKYGVHGLDMKITRGHETVYRCMLGHSDYERKTPVSERDLYNIYSASKVITMTGVMQLIEQGKLGLNDPLEKYLPEFAHMRYAADFKMGEFPFRWPDENSQLVPAQNPMRIHDLMSMTAGMSYDVASAPIRKVVDETHGEATTRQVVTAMAQMPLLCEPGTRYSYALGHDVLA
;
A
#
# COMPACT_ATOMS: atom_id res chain seq x y z
N MET A 1 -15.96 4.41 -31.00
CA MET A 1 -15.16 5.49 -30.39
C MET A 1 -13.90 5.69 -31.20
N ASN A 2 -13.37 6.93 -31.27
CA ASN A 2 -12.13 7.20 -32.01
C ASN A 2 -11.01 7.50 -31.00
N PHE A 3 -9.98 6.68 -30.98
CA PHE A 3 -8.83 6.79 -30.07
C PHE A 3 -7.56 7.29 -30.76
N SER A 4 -7.65 7.84 -31.98
CA SER A 4 -6.49 8.25 -32.78
C SER A 4 -5.58 9.25 -32.06
N LYS A 5 -6.16 10.25 -31.35
CA LYS A 5 -5.39 11.21 -30.56
C LYS A 5 -4.65 10.57 -29.40
N LEU A 6 -5.29 9.60 -28.72
CA LEU A 6 -4.66 8.83 -27.65
C LEU A 6 -3.51 8.00 -28.19
N THR A 7 -3.73 7.25 -29.28
CA THR A 7 -2.67 6.45 -29.93
C THR A 7 -1.50 7.33 -30.35
N ALA A 8 -1.76 8.50 -30.96
CA ALA A 8 -0.70 9.43 -31.32
C ALA A 8 0.10 9.91 -30.12
N TYR A 9 -0.56 10.19 -28.99
CA TYR A 9 0.12 10.56 -27.75
C TYR A 9 0.96 9.41 -27.19
N LEU A 10 0.41 8.20 -27.10
CA LEU A 10 1.11 7.02 -26.59
C LEU A 10 2.40 6.74 -27.37
N ASN A 11 2.39 6.90 -28.69
CA ASN A 11 3.58 6.74 -29.53
C ASN A 11 4.69 7.77 -29.26
N THR A 12 4.41 8.86 -28.53
CA THR A 12 5.44 9.85 -28.15
C THR A 12 6.10 9.54 -26.80
N LEU A 13 5.59 8.56 -26.02
CA LEU A 13 6.00 8.36 -24.65
C LEU A 13 7.43 7.83 -24.54
N GLU A 14 7.87 6.98 -25.46
CA GLU A 14 9.24 6.48 -25.45
C GLU A 14 10.24 7.63 -25.66
N GLU A 15 10.05 8.43 -26.71
CA GLU A 15 10.94 9.53 -27.04
C GLU A 15 10.93 10.64 -25.98
N LYS A 16 9.74 11.03 -25.49
CA LYS A 16 9.60 12.17 -24.58
C LYS A 16 9.92 11.86 -23.13
N TYR A 17 9.65 10.63 -22.68
CA TYR A 17 9.69 10.28 -21.25
C TYR A 17 10.49 9.01 -20.96
N GLY A 18 11.09 8.39 -21.97
CA GLY A 18 11.87 7.16 -21.81
C GLY A 18 11.01 5.93 -21.43
N VAL A 19 9.72 5.93 -21.75
CA VAL A 19 8.84 4.78 -21.50
C VAL A 19 9.23 3.64 -22.43
N HIS A 20 9.90 2.64 -21.88
CA HIS A 20 10.50 1.55 -22.64
C HIS A 20 9.47 0.60 -23.26
N GLY A 21 8.40 0.32 -22.53
CA GLY A 21 7.28 -0.50 -22.96
C GLY A 21 6.01 -0.15 -22.22
N LEU A 22 4.87 -0.31 -22.85
CA LEU A 22 3.56 -0.09 -22.24
C LEU A 22 2.50 -1.03 -22.80
N ASP A 23 1.55 -1.40 -21.96
CA ASP A 23 0.30 -2.03 -22.33
C ASP A 23 -0.85 -1.23 -21.73
N MET A 24 -1.65 -0.61 -22.59
CA MET A 24 -2.82 0.17 -22.21
C MET A 24 -4.09 -0.49 -22.70
N LYS A 25 -5.05 -0.68 -21.80
CA LYS A 25 -6.36 -1.26 -22.08
C LYS A 25 -7.45 -0.35 -21.55
N ILE A 26 -8.46 -0.07 -22.38
CA ILE A 26 -9.70 0.61 -21.99
C ILE A 26 -10.85 -0.38 -22.12
N THR A 27 -11.64 -0.49 -21.07
CA THR A 27 -12.82 -1.33 -21.02
C THR A 27 -14.08 -0.49 -20.83
N ARG A 28 -15.19 -0.95 -21.41
CA ARG A 28 -16.53 -0.39 -21.20
C ARG A 28 -17.53 -1.53 -21.12
N GLY A 29 -18.27 -1.63 -20.02
CA GLY A 29 -19.23 -2.72 -19.82
C GLY A 29 -18.58 -4.10 -19.92
N HIS A 30 -17.40 -4.28 -19.32
CA HIS A 30 -16.55 -5.48 -19.38
C HIS A 30 -15.95 -5.83 -20.76
N GLU A 31 -16.25 -5.06 -21.80
CA GLU A 31 -15.68 -5.25 -23.13
C GLU A 31 -14.46 -4.36 -23.35
N THR A 32 -13.42 -4.90 -24.00
CA THR A 32 -12.25 -4.11 -24.40
C THR A 32 -12.61 -3.26 -25.62
N VAL A 33 -12.64 -1.94 -25.45
CA VAL A 33 -12.94 -0.99 -26.53
C VAL A 33 -11.69 -0.36 -27.14
N TYR A 34 -10.54 -0.51 -26.47
CA TYR A 34 -9.24 -0.09 -26.98
C TYR A 34 -8.13 -0.85 -26.26
N ARG A 35 -7.09 -1.24 -27.00
CA ARG A 35 -5.83 -1.73 -26.44
C ARG A 35 -4.67 -1.22 -27.29
N CYS A 36 -3.60 -0.83 -26.64
CA CYS A 36 -2.38 -0.39 -27.28
C CYS A 36 -1.19 -0.97 -26.52
N MET A 37 -0.38 -1.75 -27.20
CA MET A 37 0.87 -2.29 -26.71
C MET A 37 2.00 -1.70 -27.55
N LEU A 38 2.99 -1.07 -26.91
CA LEU A 38 4.09 -0.38 -27.57
C LEU A 38 5.40 -0.71 -26.87
N GLY A 39 6.50 -0.62 -27.64
CA GLY A 39 7.86 -0.81 -27.11
C GLY A 39 8.18 -2.27 -26.80
N HIS A 40 9.04 -2.48 -25.81
CA HIS A 40 9.67 -3.76 -25.52
C HIS A 40 9.56 -4.11 -24.03
N SER A 41 9.45 -5.40 -23.74
CA SER A 41 9.43 -5.94 -22.38
C SER A 41 10.84 -6.14 -21.79
N ASP A 42 11.87 -6.06 -22.61
CA ASP A 42 13.28 -6.13 -22.20
C ASP A 42 14.06 -4.87 -22.60
N TYR A 43 15.12 -4.54 -21.84
CA TYR A 43 15.98 -3.38 -22.11
C TYR A 43 16.84 -3.53 -23.35
N GLU A 44 17.03 -4.75 -23.86
CA GLU A 44 17.78 -5.02 -25.08
C GLU A 44 16.96 -4.79 -26.35
N ARG A 45 15.67 -4.45 -26.20
CA ARG A 45 14.71 -4.19 -27.29
C ARG A 45 14.52 -5.35 -28.26
N LYS A 46 14.59 -6.57 -27.76
CA LYS A 46 14.45 -7.79 -28.57
C LYS A 46 13.03 -8.36 -28.51
N THR A 47 12.34 -8.18 -27.39
CA THR A 47 11.03 -8.78 -27.13
C THR A 47 9.97 -7.68 -27.12
N PRO A 48 9.09 -7.60 -28.14
CA PRO A 48 7.97 -6.65 -28.12
C PRO A 48 7.04 -6.91 -26.94
N VAL A 49 6.47 -5.83 -26.38
CA VAL A 49 5.41 -5.93 -25.36
C VAL A 49 4.25 -6.78 -25.89
N SER A 50 3.78 -7.68 -25.07
CA SER A 50 2.70 -8.61 -25.38
C SER A 50 1.67 -8.70 -24.26
N GLU A 51 0.49 -9.27 -24.57
CA GLU A 51 -0.55 -9.49 -23.55
C GLU A 51 -0.22 -10.60 -22.54
N ARG A 52 0.90 -11.29 -22.71
CA ARG A 52 1.41 -12.31 -21.77
C ARG A 52 2.39 -11.75 -20.77
N ASP A 53 2.79 -10.47 -20.92
CA ASP A 53 3.75 -9.85 -20.04
C ASP A 53 3.13 -9.63 -18.65
N LEU A 54 3.93 -9.86 -17.62
CA LEU A 54 3.55 -9.67 -16.24
C LEU A 54 4.16 -8.38 -15.71
N TYR A 55 3.35 -7.55 -15.09
CA TYR A 55 3.75 -6.27 -14.52
C TYR A 55 3.65 -6.29 -13.01
N ASN A 56 4.65 -5.76 -12.34
CA ASN A 56 4.54 -5.42 -10.93
C ASN A 56 3.61 -4.21 -10.79
N ILE A 57 2.42 -4.41 -10.24
CA ILE A 57 1.41 -3.36 -10.12
C ILE A 57 1.54 -2.54 -8.82
N TYR A 58 2.51 -2.90 -7.96
CA TYR A 58 2.82 -2.17 -6.72
C TYR A 58 1.55 -1.82 -5.93
N SER A 59 1.37 -0.54 -5.60
CA SER A 59 0.22 -0.07 -4.80
C SER A 59 -1.15 -0.23 -5.46
N ALA A 60 -1.22 -0.50 -6.76
CA ALA A 60 -2.49 -0.89 -7.39
C ALA A 60 -3.03 -2.22 -6.82
N SER A 61 -2.17 -3.08 -6.26
CA SER A 61 -2.56 -4.28 -5.51
C SER A 61 -3.48 -3.98 -4.33
N LYS A 62 -3.38 -2.78 -3.74
CA LYS A 62 -4.21 -2.37 -2.61
C LYS A 62 -5.72 -2.37 -2.94
N VAL A 63 -6.08 -2.06 -4.17
CA VAL A 63 -7.48 -2.12 -4.64
C VAL A 63 -8.00 -3.55 -4.59
N ILE A 64 -7.18 -4.53 -4.97
CA ILE A 64 -7.53 -5.95 -4.94
C ILE A 64 -7.69 -6.42 -3.50
N THR A 65 -6.75 -6.09 -2.62
CA THR A 65 -6.82 -6.39 -1.18
C THR A 65 -8.08 -5.80 -0.56
N MET A 66 -8.37 -4.52 -0.81
CA MET A 66 -9.58 -3.86 -0.27
C MET A 66 -10.86 -4.48 -0.80
N THR A 67 -10.88 -4.96 -2.04
CA THR A 67 -12.02 -5.72 -2.57
C THR A 67 -12.25 -7.01 -1.76
N GLY A 68 -11.19 -7.74 -1.44
CA GLY A 68 -11.26 -8.92 -0.57
C GLY A 68 -11.77 -8.58 0.84
N VAL A 69 -11.28 -7.49 1.43
CA VAL A 69 -11.75 -6.99 2.73
C VAL A 69 -13.26 -6.67 2.68
N MET A 70 -13.73 -5.99 1.64
CA MET A 70 -15.16 -5.69 1.47
C MET A 70 -16.01 -6.95 1.33
N GLN A 71 -15.52 -7.98 0.65
CA GLN A 71 -16.22 -9.27 0.59
C GLN A 71 -16.34 -9.94 1.97
N LEU A 72 -15.32 -9.83 2.82
CA LEU A 72 -15.41 -10.34 4.20
C LEU A 72 -16.42 -9.55 5.04
N ILE A 73 -16.52 -8.25 4.81
CA ILE A 73 -17.52 -7.39 5.45
C ILE A 73 -18.94 -7.78 5.00
N GLU A 74 -19.18 -7.96 3.71
CA GLU A 74 -20.45 -8.43 3.15
C GLU A 74 -20.87 -9.79 3.72
N GLN A 75 -19.92 -10.68 3.97
CA GLN A 75 -20.15 -11.99 4.58
C GLN A 75 -20.35 -11.93 6.12
N GLY A 76 -20.28 -10.76 6.73
CA GLY A 76 -20.37 -10.59 8.18
C GLY A 76 -19.19 -11.17 8.98
N LYS A 77 -18.07 -11.49 8.31
CA LYS A 77 -16.87 -12.05 8.96
C LYS A 77 -15.96 -10.96 9.55
N LEU A 78 -16.08 -9.74 9.04
CA LEU A 78 -15.32 -8.57 9.45
C LEU A 78 -16.26 -7.38 9.58
N GLY A 79 -16.17 -6.64 10.69
CA GLY A 79 -16.94 -5.41 10.88
C GLY A 79 -16.13 -4.18 10.50
N LEU A 80 -16.70 -3.31 9.66
CA LEU A 80 -16.03 -2.07 9.24
C LEU A 80 -15.61 -1.18 10.42
N ASN A 81 -16.45 -1.14 11.48
CA ASN A 81 -16.20 -0.36 12.69
C ASN A 81 -15.58 -1.16 13.83
N ASP A 82 -15.27 -2.43 13.60
CA ASP A 82 -14.61 -3.25 14.63
C ASP A 82 -13.23 -2.70 14.94
N PRO A 83 -12.81 -2.72 16.21
CA PRO A 83 -11.44 -2.43 16.57
C PRO A 83 -10.52 -3.54 16.04
N LEU A 84 -9.36 -3.16 15.53
CA LEU A 84 -8.38 -4.09 14.96
C LEU A 84 -7.94 -5.14 15.98
N GLU A 85 -7.81 -4.77 17.25
CA GLU A 85 -7.42 -5.66 18.36
C GLU A 85 -8.35 -6.87 18.56
N LYS A 86 -9.58 -6.80 18.06
CA LYS A 86 -10.50 -7.94 18.03
C LYS A 86 -9.95 -9.11 17.20
N TYR A 87 -9.17 -8.81 16.17
CA TYR A 87 -8.59 -9.77 15.22
C TYR A 87 -7.09 -9.95 15.42
N LEU A 88 -6.41 -8.87 15.79
CA LEU A 88 -4.98 -8.76 16.00
C LEU A 88 -4.70 -8.13 17.38
N PRO A 89 -4.74 -8.92 18.47
CA PRO A 89 -4.63 -8.40 19.85
C PRO A 89 -3.37 -7.59 20.11
N GLU A 90 -2.30 -7.80 19.34
CA GLU A 90 -1.05 -7.04 19.44
C GLU A 90 -1.22 -5.54 19.16
N PHE A 91 -2.33 -5.11 18.52
CA PHE A 91 -2.65 -3.70 18.28
C PHE A 91 -3.49 -3.04 19.39
N ALA A 92 -3.72 -3.71 20.53
CA ALA A 92 -4.59 -3.22 21.61
C ALA A 92 -4.08 -1.95 22.29
N HIS A 93 -2.76 -1.75 22.40
CA HIS A 93 -2.16 -0.69 23.22
C HIS A 93 -1.20 0.17 22.40
N MET A 94 -1.71 0.69 21.29
CA MET A 94 -0.91 1.52 20.40
C MET A 94 -0.53 2.85 21.07
N ARG A 95 0.62 3.36 20.68
CA ARG A 95 1.14 4.66 21.12
C ARG A 95 1.49 5.48 19.89
N TYR A 96 1.30 6.79 19.95
CA TYR A 96 1.68 7.69 18.87
C TYR A 96 2.70 8.73 19.34
N ALA A 97 3.49 9.26 18.42
CA ALA A 97 4.45 10.32 18.68
C ALA A 97 3.73 11.67 18.68
N ALA A 98 3.55 12.24 19.88
CA ALA A 98 2.82 13.50 20.06
C ALA A 98 3.54 14.72 19.45
N ASP A 99 4.85 14.63 19.32
CA ASP A 99 5.73 15.66 18.76
C ASP A 99 6.01 15.50 17.27
N PHE A 100 5.49 14.42 16.62
CA PHE A 100 5.75 14.15 15.20
C PHE A 100 5.07 15.17 14.28
N LYS A 101 5.85 15.77 13.39
CA LYS A 101 5.39 16.68 12.36
C LYS A 101 5.79 16.20 10.96
N MET A 102 4.78 15.95 10.14
CA MET A 102 4.99 15.58 8.75
C MET A 102 5.64 16.75 7.98
N GLY A 103 6.70 16.44 7.22
CA GLY A 103 7.36 17.42 6.34
C GLY A 103 8.47 18.24 7.00
N GLU A 104 8.81 18.04 8.26
CA GLU A 104 10.03 18.61 8.84
C GLU A 104 11.29 17.99 8.26
N PHE A 105 12.33 18.79 8.07
CA PHE A 105 13.62 18.33 7.61
C PHE A 105 14.69 18.45 8.72
N PRO A 106 15.56 17.43 8.92
CA PRO A 106 15.60 16.15 8.24
C PRO A 106 14.43 15.26 8.63
N PHE A 107 13.80 14.63 7.62
CA PHE A 107 12.67 13.73 7.85
C PHE A 107 13.11 12.49 8.63
N ARG A 108 12.38 12.16 9.69
CA ARG A 108 12.57 10.94 10.48
C ARG A 108 11.23 10.36 10.86
N TRP A 109 11.09 9.05 10.72
CA TRP A 109 9.95 8.35 11.29
C TRP A 109 10.05 8.33 12.82
N PRO A 110 8.91 8.35 13.56
CA PRO A 110 8.94 8.13 14.99
C PRO A 110 9.55 6.78 15.35
N ASP A 111 10.27 6.75 16.47
CA ASP A 111 10.88 5.56 17.05
C ASP A 111 10.64 5.55 18.58
N GLU A 112 11.28 4.62 19.29
CA GLU A 112 11.18 4.52 20.76
C GLU A 112 11.68 5.75 21.52
N ASN A 113 12.47 6.63 20.89
CA ASN A 113 13.00 7.85 21.49
C ASN A 113 12.07 9.06 21.30
N SER A 114 11.02 8.91 20.50
CA SER A 114 10.00 9.94 20.29
C SER A 114 9.15 10.13 21.55
N GLN A 115 8.49 11.28 21.67
CA GLN A 115 7.54 11.54 22.78
C GLN A 115 6.26 10.72 22.57
N LEU A 116 6.29 9.46 23.03
CA LEU A 116 5.19 8.52 22.86
C LEU A 116 4.12 8.68 23.91
N VAL A 117 2.88 8.85 23.48
CA VAL A 117 1.68 8.88 24.33
C VAL A 117 0.71 7.75 23.93
N PRO A 118 -0.06 7.19 24.87
CA PRO A 118 -1.06 6.17 24.57
C PRO A 118 -2.13 6.72 23.63
N ALA A 119 -2.50 5.96 22.61
CA ALA A 119 -3.67 6.26 21.78
C ALA A 119 -4.95 6.10 22.63
N GLN A 120 -5.88 7.04 22.46
CA GLN A 120 -7.18 7.01 23.15
C GLN A 120 -8.25 6.36 22.24
N ASN A 121 -8.12 6.52 20.94
CA ASN A 121 -9.01 5.92 19.97
C ASN A 121 -8.54 4.50 19.63
N PRO A 122 -9.44 3.51 19.60
CA PRO A 122 -9.10 2.21 19.04
C PRO A 122 -8.83 2.37 17.54
N MET A 123 -7.80 1.70 17.04
CA MET A 123 -7.58 1.56 15.59
C MET A 123 -8.67 0.64 15.02
N ARG A 124 -9.43 1.12 14.05
CA ARG A 124 -10.57 0.38 13.45
C ARG A 124 -10.23 -0.12 12.06
N ILE A 125 -10.98 -1.09 11.58
CA ILE A 125 -10.82 -1.63 10.22
C ILE A 125 -10.96 -0.51 9.18
N HIS A 126 -11.93 0.39 9.30
CA HIS A 126 -12.08 1.52 8.37
C HIS A 126 -10.88 2.49 8.40
N ASP A 127 -10.17 2.64 9.53
CA ASP A 127 -9.00 3.51 9.62
C ASP A 127 -7.82 2.94 8.79
N LEU A 128 -7.66 1.62 8.80
CA LEU A 128 -6.68 0.95 7.95
C LEU A 128 -7.05 1.10 6.47
N MET A 129 -8.32 0.89 6.12
CA MET A 129 -8.82 1.01 4.73
C MET A 129 -8.68 2.43 4.18
N SER A 130 -8.94 3.44 5.00
CA SER A 130 -8.91 4.86 4.61
C SER A 130 -7.55 5.53 4.80
N MET A 131 -6.53 4.79 5.25
CA MET A 131 -5.21 5.35 5.59
C MET A 131 -5.25 6.41 6.70
N THR A 132 -6.17 6.25 7.66
CA THR A 132 -6.28 7.14 8.83
C THR A 132 -5.86 6.47 10.14
N ALA A 133 -5.35 5.25 10.08
CA ALA A 133 -4.91 4.48 11.25
C ALA A 133 -3.73 5.10 12.02
N GLY A 134 -3.11 6.16 11.49
CA GLY A 134 -1.92 6.77 12.09
C GLY A 134 -0.63 5.99 11.87
N MET A 135 -0.62 4.91 11.13
CA MET A 135 0.57 4.13 10.84
C MET A 135 1.57 4.90 9.97
N SER A 136 2.84 4.51 10.03
CA SER A 136 3.89 5.02 9.14
C SER A 136 4.07 4.15 7.89
N TYR A 137 4.84 4.64 6.91
CA TYR A 137 5.31 3.89 5.75
C TYR A 137 6.79 3.46 5.91
N ASP A 138 7.23 3.31 7.17
CA ASP A 138 8.61 2.88 7.47
C ASP A 138 8.76 1.36 7.33
N VAL A 139 9.02 0.91 6.12
CA VAL A 139 9.28 -0.52 5.82
C VAL A 139 10.63 -1.01 6.37
N ALA A 140 11.47 -0.12 6.87
CA ALA A 140 12.78 -0.42 7.43
C ALA A 140 12.88 -0.07 8.93
N SER A 141 11.75 0.01 9.62
CA SER A 141 11.70 0.23 11.07
C SER A 141 12.46 -0.85 11.85
N ALA A 142 12.95 -0.49 13.03
CA ALA A 142 13.70 -1.43 13.87
C ALA A 142 12.95 -2.76 14.14
N PRO A 143 11.64 -2.76 14.48
CA PRO A 143 10.89 -4.00 14.66
C PRO A 143 10.83 -4.86 13.39
N ILE A 144 10.60 -4.26 12.22
CA ILE A 144 10.54 -5.01 10.95
C ILE A 144 11.92 -5.59 10.61
N ARG A 145 12.98 -4.77 10.68
CA ARG A 145 14.35 -5.25 10.41
C ARG A 145 14.72 -6.41 11.32
N LYS A 146 14.42 -6.31 12.62
CA LYS A 146 14.68 -7.37 13.57
C LYS A 146 14.07 -8.70 13.13
N VAL A 147 12.80 -8.70 12.74
CA VAL A 147 12.11 -9.93 12.28
C VAL A 147 12.74 -10.45 10.99
N VAL A 148 13.07 -9.58 10.03
CA VAL A 148 13.72 -9.96 8.78
C VAL A 148 15.10 -10.59 9.05
N ASP A 149 15.90 -10.02 9.95
CA ASP A 149 17.22 -10.54 10.32
C ASP A 149 17.11 -11.90 11.05
N GLU A 150 16.21 -12.00 12.02
CA GLU A 150 15.98 -13.25 12.78
C GLU A 150 15.47 -14.39 11.92
N THR A 151 14.76 -14.10 10.84
CA THR A 151 14.23 -15.09 9.90
C THR A 151 15.07 -15.24 8.63
N HIS A 152 16.23 -14.59 8.57
CA HIS A 152 17.10 -14.58 7.38
C HIS A 152 16.37 -14.17 6.08
N GLY A 153 15.42 -13.26 6.17
CA GLY A 153 14.60 -12.78 5.05
C GLY A 153 13.37 -13.64 4.74
N GLU A 154 13.11 -14.70 5.50
CA GLU A 154 11.98 -15.62 5.30
C GLU A 154 10.80 -15.32 6.25
N ALA A 155 10.67 -14.06 6.71
CA ALA A 155 9.57 -13.64 7.57
C ALA A 155 8.21 -13.85 6.90
N THR A 156 7.30 -14.50 7.61
CA THR A 156 5.90 -14.60 7.17
C THR A 156 5.20 -13.24 7.30
N THR A 157 4.15 -13.01 6.50
CA THR A 157 3.31 -11.82 6.62
C THR A 157 2.84 -11.59 8.06
N ARG A 158 2.40 -12.64 8.75
CA ARG A 158 1.96 -12.57 10.15
C ARG A 158 3.06 -12.05 11.08
N GLN A 159 4.30 -12.52 10.93
CA GLN A 159 5.43 -12.03 11.73
C GLN A 159 5.73 -10.55 11.47
N VAL A 160 5.68 -10.13 10.20
CA VAL A 160 5.89 -8.72 9.83
C VAL A 160 4.77 -7.86 10.40
N VAL A 161 3.51 -8.26 10.28
CA VAL A 161 2.35 -7.53 10.85
C VAL A 161 2.45 -7.42 12.38
N THR A 162 2.87 -8.49 13.06
CA THR A 162 3.11 -8.44 14.51
C THR A 162 4.24 -7.46 14.87
N ALA A 163 5.27 -7.36 14.04
CA ALA A 163 6.33 -6.37 14.23
C ALA A 163 5.81 -4.94 14.00
N MET A 164 4.89 -4.73 13.03
CA MET A 164 4.27 -3.42 12.80
C MET A 164 3.50 -2.90 14.03
N ALA A 165 2.93 -3.78 14.84
CA ALA A 165 2.25 -3.40 16.07
C ALA A 165 3.20 -2.79 17.14
N GLN A 166 4.52 -2.98 16.99
CA GLN A 166 5.53 -2.38 17.87
C GLN A 166 5.98 -0.99 17.40
N MET A 167 5.56 -0.56 16.21
CA MET A 167 5.93 0.74 15.67
C MET A 167 5.07 1.84 16.27
N PRO A 168 5.66 3.00 16.63
CA PRO A 168 4.86 4.16 17.00
C PRO A 168 3.98 4.63 15.84
N LEU A 169 2.77 5.06 16.18
CA LEU A 169 1.91 5.75 15.23
C LEU A 169 2.38 7.21 15.04
N LEU A 170 2.03 7.80 13.90
CA LEU A 170 2.30 9.20 13.58
C LEU A 170 1.33 10.17 14.25
N CYS A 171 0.14 9.68 14.58
CA CYS A 171 -0.95 10.45 15.19
C CYS A 171 -1.98 9.52 15.80
N GLU A 172 -2.91 10.09 16.54
CA GLU A 172 -4.10 9.41 17.05
C GLU A 172 -4.89 8.75 15.91
N PRO A 173 -5.28 7.46 16.01
CA PRO A 173 -6.11 6.79 14.99
C PRO A 173 -7.39 7.56 14.68
N GLY A 174 -7.76 7.61 13.40
CA GLY A 174 -8.95 8.28 12.90
C GLY A 174 -8.82 9.81 12.73
N THR A 175 -7.68 10.42 13.07
CA THR A 175 -7.58 11.89 13.10
C THR A 175 -6.95 12.51 11.86
N ARG A 176 -6.12 11.77 11.13
CA ARG A 176 -5.39 12.31 9.99
C ARG A 176 -5.09 11.24 8.95
N TYR A 177 -5.20 11.62 7.68
CA TYR A 177 -4.74 10.79 6.57
C TYR A 177 -3.20 10.74 6.53
N SER A 178 -2.67 9.54 6.42
CA SER A 178 -1.26 9.29 6.12
C SER A 178 -1.14 8.00 5.32
N TYR A 179 -0.63 8.08 4.09
CA TYR A 179 -0.38 6.89 3.29
C TYR A 179 0.62 5.98 4.00
N ALA A 180 0.23 4.75 4.29
CA ALA A 180 0.96 3.89 5.19
C ALA A 180 0.75 2.38 4.93
N LEU A 181 1.26 1.56 5.85
CA LEU A 181 1.22 0.10 5.80
C LEU A 181 -0.14 -0.50 6.26
N GLY A 182 -1.18 0.32 6.46
CA GLY A 182 -2.48 -0.17 6.93
C GLY A 182 -3.11 -1.25 6.03
N HIS A 183 -2.92 -1.15 4.72
CA HIS A 183 -3.43 -2.17 3.79
C HIS A 183 -2.63 -3.49 3.85
N ASP A 184 -1.37 -3.43 4.25
CA ASP A 184 -0.52 -4.62 4.44
C ASP A 184 -0.95 -5.40 5.70
N VAL A 185 -1.50 -4.70 6.70
CA VAL A 185 -2.12 -5.32 7.89
C VAL A 185 -3.42 -6.03 7.55
N LEU A 186 -4.18 -5.52 6.57
CA LEU A 186 -5.47 -6.09 6.15
C LEU A 186 -5.33 -7.25 5.15
N ALA A 187 -4.16 -7.41 4.50
CA ALA A 187 -3.87 -8.46 3.53
C ALA A 187 -3.60 -9.80 4.18
#